data_9b8f3e7db8304f4230120860423cee40
#
_entry.id   9b8f3e7db8304f4230120860423cee40
#
_cell.length_a   1.000
_cell.length_b   1.000
_cell.length_c   1.000
_cell.angle_alpha   90.00
_cell.angle_beta   90.00
_cell.angle_gamma   90.00
#
_symmetry.space_group_name_H-M   'P 1'
#
loop_
_entity.id
_entity.type
_entity.pdbx_description
1 polymer ?
#
loop_
_entity_poly.entity_id
_entity_poly.type
_entity_poly.pdbx_seq_one_letter_code
_entity_poly.pdbx_strand_id
1 'polypeptide(L)'
;MPLSHTRLLVHLDHIAHNLNYFRSFLQPTTKLMAVVKANAYGHGAVALSLALERMKLADYLGVAFPCEGIELRKGGVTLPIIVLTPGTSSFSELIENQTYPEIANFEALKLYAQVAKQKGLSQTPFHLALDTGMHRVGFEPEHIPFLIEILQKNREITPISVFSHLAAADEAQHDLFTQSQIDLFTQMSRQICDSITQKPILHLLNSPGTERFSHAQFDMVRIGIGMYGTSAVDQSRLKNPSTLCCPIIQIKEVPFGETVGYGRHGKTIDGAKTIATLPVGYADGVNRHLGRGACKFLVNGLLPPTIGNICMDMCMIDITGIPARPGDMVTLFGASPALTAIDWAKILDTISYEIYTSMAKRVQRIYSDH
;
A
#
# COMPACT_ATOMS: atom_id res chain seq x y z
N MET A 1 26.88 -11.99 -6.74
CA MET A 1 26.10 -12.13 -5.49
C MET A 1 25.52 -13.52 -5.43
N PRO A 2 25.53 -14.21 -4.31
CA PRO A 2 24.99 -15.55 -4.23
C PRO A 2 23.51 -15.55 -4.59
N LEU A 3 23.12 -16.42 -5.54
CA LEU A 3 21.76 -16.56 -6.11
C LEU A 3 20.75 -17.23 -5.17
N SER A 4 21.04 -17.34 -3.87
CA SER A 4 20.32 -18.22 -2.93
C SER A 4 19.15 -17.60 -2.20
N HIS A 5 18.68 -16.39 -2.57
CA HIS A 5 17.67 -15.70 -1.79
C HIS A 5 16.40 -15.37 -2.59
N THR A 6 15.28 -15.39 -1.88
CA THR A 6 13.98 -14.92 -2.35
C THR A 6 14.05 -13.40 -2.59
N ARG A 7 13.51 -12.95 -3.73
CA ARG A 7 13.56 -11.57 -4.19
C ARG A 7 12.18 -11.08 -4.57
N LEU A 8 11.91 -9.83 -4.24
CA LEU A 8 10.82 -9.06 -4.81
C LEU A 8 11.42 -8.08 -5.83
N LEU A 9 11.23 -8.36 -7.10
CA LEU A 9 11.59 -7.42 -8.18
C LEU A 9 10.52 -6.34 -8.21
N VAL A 10 10.90 -5.08 -8.06
CA VAL A 10 9.99 -3.92 -8.08
C VAL A 10 10.21 -3.18 -9.41
N HIS A 11 9.18 -3.16 -10.24
CA HIS A 11 9.19 -2.58 -11.59
C HIS A 11 8.78 -1.10 -11.52
N LEU A 12 9.74 -0.20 -11.47
CA LEU A 12 9.48 1.24 -11.31
C LEU A 12 8.76 1.85 -12.52
N ASP A 13 9.03 1.34 -13.73
CA ASP A 13 8.32 1.70 -14.95
C ASP A 13 6.84 1.32 -14.91
N HIS A 14 6.49 0.17 -14.31
CA HIS A 14 5.10 -0.23 -14.10
C HIS A 14 4.39 0.66 -13.07
N ILE A 15 5.10 1.03 -12.00
CA ILE A 15 4.59 1.99 -11.02
C ILE A 15 4.37 3.36 -11.67
N ALA A 16 5.31 3.83 -12.48
CA ALA A 16 5.17 5.07 -13.24
C ALA A 16 3.98 5.02 -14.23
N HIS A 17 3.82 3.90 -14.94
CA HIS A 17 2.66 3.66 -15.81
C HIS A 17 1.34 3.77 -15.02
N ASN A 18 1.25 3.10 -13.89
CA ASN A 18 0.05 3.11 -13.05
C ASN A 18 -0.26 4.52 -12.53
N LEU A 19 0.73 5.26 -12.03
CA LEU A 19 0.52 6.63 -11.59
C LEU A 19 0.13 7.57 -12.74
N ASN A 20 0.71 7.41 -13.92
CA ASN A 20 0.32 8.17 -15.11
C ASN A 20 -1.11 7.86 -15.56
N TYR A 21 -1.56 6.60 -15.42
CA TYR A 21 -2.97 6.26 -15.61
C TYR A 21 -3.87 7.05 -14.67
N PHE A 22 -3.57 7.12 -13.37
CA PHE A 22 -4.35 7.95 -12.44
C PHE A 22 -4.22 9.45 -12.75
N ARG A 23 -3.05 9.91 -13.15
CA ARG A 23 -2.83 11.31 -13.54
C ARG A 23 -3.71 11.71 -14.74
N SER A 24 -4.07 10.78 -15.62
CA SER A 24 -4.93 11.06 -16.79
C SER A 24 -6.38 11.42 -16.43
N PHE A 25 -6.84 11.14 -15.20
CA PHE A 25 -8.16 11.56 -14.70
C PHE A 25 -8.14 12.97 -14.08
N LEU A 26 -6.95 13.54 -13.83
CA LEU A 26 -6.80 14.75 -13.03
C LEU A 26 -6.70 16.00 -13.88
N GLN A 27 -7.18 17.09 -13.33
CA GLN A 27 -6.89 18.41 -13.88
C GLN A 27 -5.39 18.73 -13.71
N PRO A 28 -4.81 19.58 -14.56
CA PRO A 28 -3.37 19.92 -14.50
C PRO A 28 -2.92 20.50 -13.15
N THR A 29 -3.82 21.15 -12.41
CA THR A 29 -3.56 21.75 -11.10
C THR A 29 -3.75 20.81 -9.93
N THR A 30 -4.42 19.67 -10.15
CA THR A 30 -4.70 18.70 -9.08
C THR A 30 -3.43 17.92 -8.74
N LYS A 31 -3.04 17.96 -7.47
CA LYS A 31 -1.88 17.28 -6.91
C LYS A 31 -2.15 15.77 -6.75
N LEU A 32 -1.08 15.00 -6.74
CA LEU A 32 -1.13 13.55 -6.47
C LEU A 32 -0.29 13.23 -5.24
N MET A 33 -0.94 12.65 -4.22
CA MET A 33 -0.26 12.05 -3.08
C MET A 33 -0.08 10.55 -3.32
N ALA A 34 1.16 10.07 -3.29
CA ALA A 34 1.45 8.64 -3.29
C ALA A 34 1.42 8.10 -1.86
N VAL A 35 0.62 7.07 -1.62
CA VAL A 35 0.51 6.45 -0.29
C VAL A 35 1.53 5.32 -0.17
N VAL A 36 2.57 5.56 0.65
CA VAL A 36 3.75 4.68 0.81
C VAL A 36 3.87 4.06 2.21
N LYS A 37 2.78 4.07 2.98
CA LYS A 37 2.70 3.42 4.31
C LYS A 37 2.94 1.90 4.23
N ALA A 38 3.17 1.26 5.37
CA ALA A 38 3.45 -0.17 5.49
C ALA A 38 4.60 -0.60 4.55
N ASN A 39 5.73 0.13 4.65
CA ASN A 39 6.91 -0.08 3.79
C ASN A 39 6.58 -0.02 2.29
N ALA A 40 5.80 1.01 1.87
CA ALA A 40 5.25 1.15 0.51
C ALA A 40 4.50 -0.11 0.08
N TYR A 41 3.54 -0.55 0.90
CA TYR A 41 2.81 -1.81 0.70
C TYR A 41 3.79 -2.98 0.45
N GLY A 42 4.85 -3.06 1.23
CA GLY A 42 5.86 -4.11 1.11
C GLY A 42 6.92 -3.91 0.03
N HIS A 43 6.82 -2.88 -0.81
CA HIS A 43 7.74 -2.64 -1.94
C HIS A 43 9.03 -1.89 -1.57
N GLY A 44 9.15 -1.40 -0.32
CA GLY A 44 10.33 -0.66 0.14
C GLY A 44 10.14 0.86 0.09
N ALA A 45 9.74 1.46 1.21
CA ALA A 45 9.26 2.85 1.26
C ALA A 45 10.31 3.87 0.84
N VAL A 46 11.54 3.78 1.35
CA VAL A 46 12.60 4.77 1.07
C VAL A 46 12.97 4.76 -0.42
N ALA A 47 13.31 3.59 -0.96
CA ALA A 47 13.76 3.48 -2.35
C ALA A 47 12.66 3.88 -3.35
N LEU A 48 11.41 3.42 -3.08
CA LEU A 48 10.28 3.81 -3.93
C LEU A 48 10.00 5.31 -3.83
N SER A 49 10.00 5.91 -2.65
CA SER A 49 9.75 7.35 -2.49
C SER A 49 10.79 8.21 -3.19
N LEU A 50 12.07 7.84 -3.11
CA LEU A 50 13.15 8.51 -3.85
C LEU A 50 12.98 8.38 -5.38
N ALA A 51 12.53 7.21 -5.85
CA ALA A 51 12.22 7.02 -7.27
C ALA A 51 11.04 7.90 -7.71
N LEU A 52 9.95 7.95 -6.94
CA LEU A 52 8.79 8.80 -7.22
C LEU A 52 9.16 10.29 -7.27
N GLU A 53 10.02 10.74 -6.35
CA GLU A 53 10.52 12.12 -6.30
C GLU A 53 11.40 12.43 -7.50
N ARG A 54 12.39 11.58 -7.81
CA ARG A 54 13.28 11.71 -8.98
C ARG A 54 12.50 11.77 -10.30
N MET A 55 11.48 10.93 -10.44
CA MET A 55 10.62 10.83 -11.63
C MET A 55 9.51 11.87 -11.66
N LYS A 56 9.34 12.69 -10.61
CA LYS A 56 8.28 13.70 -10.46
C LYS A 56 6.86 13.13 -10.61
N LEU A 57 6.64 11.94 -10.08
CA LEU A 57 5.37 11.21 -10.20
C LEU A 57 4.38 11.53 -9.07
N ALA A 58 4.85 12.09 -7.96
CA ALA A 58 4.03 12.47 -6.82
C ALA A 58 4.39 13.88 -6.33
N ASP A 59 3.41 14.56 -5.75
CA ASP A 59 3.56 15.89 -5.14
C ASP A 59 3.65 15.81 -3.61
N TYR A 60 3.07 14.75 -3.03
CA TYR A 60 3.01 14.45 -1.60
C TYR A 60 3.22 12.95 -1.36
N LEU A 61 3.65 12.60 -0.16
CA LEU A 61 3.68 11.23 0.32
C LEU A 61 2.77 11.06 1.54
N GLY A 62 2.08 9.91 1.64
CA GLY A 62 1.26 9.54 2.78
C GLY A 62 1.80 8.29 3.47
N VAL A 63 2.06 8.39 4.78
CA VAL A 63 2.47 7.28 5.63
C VAL A 63 1.48 7.07 6.76
N ALA A 64 1.51 5.91 7.44
CA ALA A 64 0.63 5.66 8.57
C ALA A 64 1.20 6.23 9.87
N PHE A 65 2.41 5.87 10.24
CA PHE A 65 2.99 6.15 11.53
C PHE A 65 4.19 7.11 11.47
N PRO A 66 4.50 7.83 12.58
CA PRO A 66 5.64 8.73 12.68
C PRO A 66 6.98 8.10 12.26
N CYS A 67 7.26 6.88 12.72
CA CYS A 67 8.49 6.16 12.39
C CYS A 67 8.70 5.97 10.88
N GLU A 68 7.62 5.77 10.11
CA GLU A 68 7.70 5.65 8.66
C GLU A 68 8.11 6.98 8.00
N GLY A 69 7.49 8.10 8.42
CA GLY A 69 7.83 9.43 7.91
C GLY A 69 9.28 9.82 8.23
N ILE A 70 9.73 9.52 9.44
CA ILE A 70 11.11 9.76 9.90
C ILE A 70 12.10 8.87 9.14
N GLU A 71 11.75 7.60 8.86
CA GLU A 71 12.56 6.71 8.02
C GLU A 71 12.74 7.29 6.60
N LEU A 72 11.68 7.82 6.00
CA LEU A 72 11.75 8.49 4.70
C LEU A 72 12.67 9.71 4.74
N ARG A 73 12.55 10.58 5.76
CA ARG A 73 13.42 11.75 5.92
C ARG A 73 14.88 11.37 6.09
N LYS A 74 15.18 10.38 6.95
CA LYS A 74 16.53 9.83 7.11
C LYS A 74 17.08 9.22 5.83
N GLY A 75 16.21 8.69 4.98
CA GLY A 75 16.53 8.18 3.65
C GLY A 75 16.75 9.25 2.59
N GLY A 76 16.59 10.54 2.92
CA GLY A 76 16.84 11.67 2.01
C GLY A 76 15.62 12.14 1.19
N VAL A 77 14.43 11.64 1.49
CA VAL A 77 13.19 12.08 0.81
C VAL A 77 12.85 13.52 1.21
N THR A 78 12.56 14.39 0.25
CA THR A 78 12.27 15.83 0.47
C THR A 78 10.81 16.19 0.23
N LEU A 79 10.03 15.40 -0.49
CA LEU A 79 8.61 15.63 -0.70
C LEU A 79 7.84 15.84 0.61
N PRO A 80 6.77 16.67 0.64
CA PRO A 80 5.90 16.79 1.81
C PRO A 80 5.32 15.44 2.23
N ILE A 81 5.33 15.17 3.55
CA ILE A 81 4.85 13.90 4.12
C ILE A 81 3.71 14.15 5.09
N ILE A 82 2.56 13.53 4.85
CA ILE A 82 1.46 13.42 5.80
C ILE A 82 1.57 12.12 6.60
N VAL A 83 1.36 12.22 7.92
CA VAL A 83 1.28 11.08 8.84
C VAL A 83 -0.17 10.88 9.26
N LEU A 84 -0.80 9.79 8.80
CA LEU A 84 -2.23 9.52 8.90
C LEU A 84 -2.68 8.91 10.24
N THR A 85 -1.74 8.47 11.07
CA THR A 85 -2.02 7.92 12.42
C THR A 85 -0.88 8.36 13.35
N PRO A 86 -0.76 9.68 13.64
CA PRO A 86 0.43 10.23 14.26
C PRO A 86 0.62 9.78 15.73
N GLY A 87 -0.46 9.53 16.46
CA GLY A 87 -0.42 9.44 17.90
C GLY A 87 0.01 10.77 18.55
N THR A 88 -0.55 11.11 19.71
CA THR A 88 -0.33 12.43 20.33
C THR A 88 1.07 12.59 20.96
N SER A 89 1.71 11.50 21.36
CA SER A 89 3.06 11.50 21.96
C SER A 89 4.19 11.87 20.99
N SER A 90 3.93 11.84 19.68
CA SER A 90 4.96 12.02 18.64
C SER A 90 5.01 13.42 18.02
N PHE A 91 4.15 14.35 18.43
CA PHE A 91 4.03 15.66 17.78
C PHE A 91 5.34 16.45 17.75
N SER A 92 6.14 16.41 18.85
CA SER A 92 7.45 17.07 18.88
C SER A 92 8.39 16.51 17.81
N GLU A 93 8.47 15.20 17.71
CA GLU A 93 9.34 14.50 16.77
C GLU A 93 8.89 14.71 15.30
N LEU A 94 7.58 14.76 15.05
CA LEU A 94 7.02 15.06 13.72
C LEU A 94 7.42 16.46 13.24
N ILE A 95 7.29 17.46 14.12
CA ILE A 95 7.69 18.84 13.81
C ILE A 95 9.20 18.92 13.50
N GLU A 96 10.04 18.29 14.32
CA GLU A 96 11.50 18.27 14.15
C GLU A 96 11.93 17.63 12.83
N ASN A 97 11.20 16.62 12.39
CA ASN A 97 11.48 15.91 11.15
C ASN A 97 10.70 16.46 9.93
N GLN A 98 10.02 17.59 10.07
CA GLN A 98 9.22 18.22 8.98
C GLN A 98 8.24 17.23 8.32
N THR A 99 7.58 16.44 9.16
CA THR A 99 6.45 15.59 8.77
C THR A 99 5.21 16.10 9.50
N TYR A 100 4.05 16.08 8.84
CA TYR A 100 2.89 16.79 9.33
C TYR A 100 1.77 15.82 9.72
N PRO A 101 1.23 15.94 10.94
CA PRO A 101 0.22 15.01 11.45
C PRO A 101 -1.16 15.25 10.84
N GLU A 102 -1.90 14.18 10.69
CA GLU A 102 -3.35 14.19 10.69
C GLU A 102 -3.86 14.59 12.09
N ILE A 103 -4.79 15.53 12.16
CA ILE A 103 -5.50 15.90 13.39
C ILE A 103 -6.99 15.61 13.18
N ALA A 104 -7.54 14.73 14.02
CA ALA A 104 -8.87 14.15 13.85
C ALA A 104 -9.81 14.39 15.05
N ASN A 105 -9.36 15.06 16.11
CA ASN A 105 -10.16 15.34 17.30
C ASN A 105 -9.61 16.55 18.08
N PHE A 106 -10.42 17.09 19.00
CA PHE A 106 -10.08 18.28 19.78
C PHE A 106 -8.91 18.08 20.75
N GLU A 107 -8.75 16.89 21.31
CA GLU A 107 -7.65 16.59 22.22
C GLU A 107 -6.30 16.66 21.46
N ALA A 108 -6.22 15.98 20.32
CA ALA A 108 -5.04 16.02 19.46
C ALA A 108 -4.75 17.46 18.98
N LEU A 109 -5.77 18.22 18.58
CA LEU A 109 -5.64 19.63 18.16
C LEU A 109 -5.05 20.48 19.26
N LYS A 110 -5.57 20.38 20.48
CA LYS A 110 -5.10 21.11 21.66
C LYS A 110 -3.64 20.74 22.00
N LEU A 111 -3.32 19.46 22.02
CA LEU A 111 -1.97 18.97 22.33
C LEU A 111 -0.96 19.42 21.27
N TYR A 112 -1.33 19.36 19.98
CA TYR A 112 -0.45 19.82 18.91
C TYR A 112 -0.15 21.31 19.02
N ALA A 113 -1.17 22.14 19.29
CA ALA A 113 -1.01 23.57 19.53
C ALA A 113 -0.10 23.86 20.76
N GLN A 114 -0.24 23.09 21.85
CA GLN A 114 0.61 23.21 23.02
C GLN A 114 2.07 22.90 22.69
N VAL A 115 2.35 21.83 21.95
CA VAL A 115 3.71 21.47 21.51
C VAL A 115 4.31 22.56 20.62
N ALA A 116 3.56 23.08 19.65
CA ALA A 116 3.98 24.19 18.80
C ALA A 116 4.35 25.43 19.65
N LYS A 117 3.50 25.80 20.60
CA LYS A 117 3.75 26.91 21.53
C LYS A 117 4.98 26.70 22.38
N GLN A 118 5.17 25.53 22.96
CA GLN A 118 6.35 25.19 23.76
C GLN A 118 7.67 25.32 22.98
N LYS A 119 7.61 25.05 21.66
CA LYS A 119 8.74 25.20 20.73
C LYS A 119 8.90 26.65 20.21
N GLY A 120 8.04 27.58 20.62
CA GLY A 120 8.06 28.96 20.14
C GLY A 120 7.69 29.11 18.66
N LEU A 121 6.93 28.16 18.11
CA LEU A 121 6.53 28.14 16.72
C LEU A 121 5.16 28.79 16.53
N SER A 122 4.95 29.35 15.34
CA SER A 122 3.67 29.86 14.88
C SER A 122 3.29 29.26 13.53
N GLN A 123 1.98 29.14 13.25
CA GLN A 123 1.46 28.58 12.01
C GLN A 123 2.05 27.18 11.67
N THR A 124 2.30 26.36 12.70
CA THR A 124 2.81 25.01 12.52
C THR A 124 1.80 24.18 11.72
N PRO A 125 2.21 23.60 10.57
CA PRO A 125 1.28 22.97 9.65
C PRO A 125 0.76 21.62 10.14
N PHE A 126 -0.51 21.33 9.84
CA PHE A 126 -1.14 20.03 10.07
C PHE A 126 -2.20 19.74 9.01
N HIS A 127 -2.68 18.50 8.96
CA HIS A 127 -3.73 18.05 8.06
C HIS A 127 -5.01 17.75 8.86
N LEU A 128 -6.11 18.43 8.53
CA LEU A 128 -7.38 18.31 9.24
C LEU A 128 -8.23 17.19 8.66
N ALA A 129 -8.56 16.19 9.45
CA ALA A 129 -9.41 15.08 9.05
C ALA A 129 -10.88 15.32 9.41
N LEU A 130 -11.78 15.10 8.45
CA LEU A 130 -13.22 15.13 8.61
C LEU A 130 -13.81 13.73 8.49
N ASP A 131 -14.80 13.40 9.32
CA ASP A 131 -15.59 12.18 9.14
C ASP A 131 -16.85 12.51 8.33
N THR A 132 -16.94 11.90 7.16
CA THR A 132 -18.07 12.04 6.25
C THR A 132 -18.84 10.74 6.07
N GLY A 133 -18.67 9.77 6.99
CA GLY A 133 -19.40 8.51 6.98
C GLY A 133 -18.54 7.25 7.00
N MET A 134 -17.21 7.37 7.11
CA MET A 134 -16.36 6.18 7.31
C MET A 134 -16.37 5.73 8.79
N HIS A 135 -16.67 6.63 9.72
CA HIS A 135 -16.77 6.40 11.16
C HIS A 135 -15.54 5.74 11.79
N ARG A 136 -14.35 6.20 11.34
CA ARG A 136 -13.07 5.71 11.84
C ARG A 136 -12.33 6.78 12.64
N VAL A 137 -12.12 7.95 12.04
CA VAL A 137 -11.50 9.13 12.64
C VAL A 137 -11.98 10.38 11.89
N GLY A 138 -11.92 11.55 12.53
CA GLY A 138 -12.27 12.84 11.90
C GLY A 138 -13.27 13.64 12.73
N PHE A 139 -13.32 14.95 12.43
CA PHE A 139 -14.34 15.82 12.99
C PHE A 139 -15.67 15.60 12.26
N GLU A 140 -16.75 15.46 13.02
CA GLU A 140 -18.12 15.30 12.54
C GLU A 140 -18.76 16.67 12.24
N PRO A 141 -19.88 16.74 11.49
CA PRO A 141 -20.53 17.99 11.10
C PRO A 141 -20.84 18.94 12.26
N GLU A 142 -21.31 18.40 13.38
CA GLU A 142 -21.63 19.18 14.59
C GLU A 142 -20.41 19.80 15.26
N HIS A 143 -19.22 19.29 14.99
CA HIS A 143 -17.97 19.81 15.52
C HIS A 143 -17.50 21.08 14.77
N ILE A 144 -17.95 21.31 13.53
CA ILE A 144 -17.39 22.33 12.63
C ILE A 144 -17.48 23.76 13.19
N PRO A 145 -18.61 24.22 13.78
CA PRO A 145 -18.68 25.58 14.30
C PRO A 145 -17.63 25.84 15.40
N PHE A 146 -17.51 24.91 16.35
CA PHE A 146 -16.54 25.04 17.44
C PHE A 146 -15.08 24.89 16.96
N LEU A 147 -14.85 24.01 16.00
CA LEU A 147 -13.55 23.85 15.36
C LEU A 147 -13.08 25.16 14.69
N ILE A 148 -13.96 25.82 13.95
CA ILE A 148 -13.69 27.11 13.31
C ILE A 148 -13.28 28.16 14.35
N GLU A 149 -13.99 28.24 15.47
CA GLU A 149 -13.63 29.19 16.55
C GLU A 149 -12.22 28.94 17.09
N ILE A 150 -11.83 27.66 17.25
CA ILE A 150 -10.49 27.30 17.69
C ILE A 150 -9.45 27.69 16.65
N LEU A 151 -9.68 27.39 15.38
CA LEU A 151 -8.75 27.70 14.28
C LEU A 151 -8.53 29.20 14.12
N GLN A 152 -9.59 30.01 14.27
CA GLN A 152 -9.50 31.47 14.18
C GLN A 152 -8.72 32.12 15.36
N LYS A 153 -8.80 31.53 16.55
CA LYS A 153 -8.16 32.03 17.76
C LYS A 153 -6.71 31.53 17.93
N ASN A 154 -6.37 30.41 17.30
CA ASN A 154 -5.06 29.76 17.46
C ASN A 154 -4.09 30.23 16.38
N ARG A 155 -2.97 30.83 16.81
CA ARG A 155 -1.88 31.30 15.92
C ARG A 155 -0.70 30.35 15.83
N GLU A 156 -0.66 29.37 16.70
CA GLU A 156 0.45 28.41 16.81
C GLU A 156 0.40 27.36 15.69
N ILE A 157 -0.81 27.03 15.21
CA ILE A 157 -1.04 25.96 14.23
C ILE A 157 -1.90 26.45 13.07
N THR A 158 -1.72 25.82 11.90
CA THR A 158 -2.51 26.11 10.70
C THR A 158 -2.84 24.86 9.91
N PRO A 159 -4.11 24.64 9.52
CA PRO A 159 -4.46 23.53 8.65
C PRO A 159 -3.98 23.82 7.22
N ILE A 160 -3.02 23.02 6.73
CA ILE A 160 -2.53 23.13 5.33
C ILE A 160 -3.34 22.27 4.38
N SER A 161 -4.09 21.31 4.89
CA SER A 161 -5.13 20.60 4.13
C SER A 161 -6.32 20.21 5.00
N VAL A 162 -7.45 20.00 4.33
CA VAL A 162 -8.67 19.39 4.88
C VAL A 162 -9.02 18.18 4.04
N PHE A 163 -9.30 17.06 4.67
CA PHE A 163 -9.58 15.82 3.95
C PHE A 163 -10.57 14.90 4.66
N SER A 164 -11.11 13.96 3.91
CA SER A 164 -11.87 12.81 4.41
C SER A 164 -11.48 11.55 3.64
N HIS A 165 -12.18 10.45 3.86
CA HIS A 165 -11.90 9.17 3.21
C HIS A 165 -13.17 8.48 2.75
N LEU A 166 -13.20 8.09 1.46
CA LEU A 166 -14.32 7.33 0.89
C LEU A 166 -14.27 5.87 1.37
N ALA A 167 -15.38 5.39 1.89
CA ALA A 167 -15.46 4.08 2.51
C ALA A 167 -15.71 2.93 1.51
N ALA A 168 -16.44 3.20 0.41
CA ALA A 168 -16.92 2.16 -0.49
C ALA A 168 -16.92 2.59 -1.98
N ALA A 169 -15.94 3.43 -2.37
CA ALA A 169 -15.86 3.94 -3.75
C ALA A 169 -15.47 2.86 -4.79
N ASP A 170 -15.05 1.69 -4.37
CA ASP A 170 -14.73 0.52 -5.18
C ASP A 170 -15.95 -0.32 -5.56
N GLU A 171 -17.10 -0.15 -4.89
CA GLU A 171 -18.30 -0.96 -5.10
C GLU A 171 -19.46 -0.13 -5.66
N ALA A 172 -19.91 -0.43 -6.88
CA ALA A 172 -20.97 0.31 -7.59
C ALA A 172 -22.31 0.34 -6.83
N GLN A 173 -22.61 -0.69 -6.06
CA GLN A 173 -23.83 -0.74 -5.23
C GLN A 173 -23.88 0.35 -4.15
N HIS A 174 -22.73 0.96 -3.80
CA HIS A 174 -22.59 1.99 -2.80
C HIS A 174 -22.38 3.40 -3.39
N ASP A 175 -22.67 3.61 -4.68
CA ASP A 175 -22.47 4.91 -5.34
C ASP A 175 -23.23 6.07 -4.69
N LEU A 176 -24.48 5.82 -4.29
CA LEU A 176 -25.28 6.83 -3.61
C LEU A 176 -24.69 7.23 -2.25
N PHE A 177 -24.16 6.26 -1.52
CA PHE A 177 -23.46 6.52 -0.26
C PHE A 177 -22.15 7.29 -0.51
N THR A 178 -21.38 6.90 -1.51
CA THR A 178 -20.15 7.60 -1.90
C THR A 178 -20.44 9.03 -2.31
N GLN A 179 -21.52 9.28 -3.06
CA GLN A 179 -21.95 10.63 -3.41
C GLN A 179 -22.34 11.44 -2.17
N SER A 180 -23.05 10.85 -1.21
CA SER A 180 -23.38 11.53 0.05
C SER A 180 -22.14 11.92 0.87
N GLN A 181 -21.09 11.10 0.85
CA GLN A 181 -19.80 11.45 1.46
C GLN A 181 -19.13 12.65 0.75
N ILE A 182 -19.21 12.72 -0.59
CA ILE A 182 -18.68 13.82 -1.39
C ILE A 182 -19.42 15.12 -1.07
N ASP A 183 -20.75 15.06 -1.01
CA ASP A 183 -21.60 16.23 -0.74
C ASP A 183 -21.36 16.77 0.67
N LEU A 184 -21.29 15.88 1.65
CA LEU A 184 -21.01 16.25 3.04
C LEU A 184 -19.60 16.84 3.19
N PHE A 185 -18.60 16.25 2.56
CA PHE A 185 -17.23 16.78 2.55
C PHE A 185 -17.20 18.19 1.93
N THR A 186 -17.90 18.38 0.83
CA THR A 186 -18.00 19.69 0.15
C THR A 186 -18.61 20.74 1.08
N GLN A 187 -19.69 20.38 1.79
CA GLN A 187 -20.36 21.28 2.72
C GLN A 187 -19.44 21.67 3.90
N MET A 188 -18.84 20.66 4.57
CA MET A 188 -18.01 20.87 5.76
C MET A 188 -16.72 21.65 5.41
N SER A 189 -16.03 21.25 4.33
CA SER A 189 -14.80 21.90 3.90
C SER A 189 -15.02 23.35 3.47
N ARG A 190 -16.15 23.64 2.81
CA ARG A 190 -16.52 25.02 2.46
C ARG A 190 -16.70 25.92 3.69
N GLN A 191 -17.42 25.43 4.71
CA GLN A 191 -17.61 26.20 5.96
C GLN A 191 -16.25 26.55 6.60
N ILE A 192 -15.29 25.63 6.60
CA ILE A 192 -13.95 25.85 7.12
C ILE A 192 -13.21 26.87 6.24
N CYS A 193 -13.16 26.65 4.92
CA CYS A 193 -12.45 27.53 3.98
C CYS A 193 -12.97 28.97 3.97
N ASP A 194 -14.28 29.16 4.14
CA ASP A 194 -14.89 30.48 4.19
C ASP A 194 -14.58 31.22 5.51
N SER A 195 -14.16 30.49 6.54
CA SER A 195 -13.95 31.00 7.90
C SER A 195 -12.49 31.24 8.28
N ILE A 196 -11.52 30.73 7.50
CA ILE A 196 -10.08 30.86 7.78
C ILE A 196 -9.38 31.63 6.66
N THR A 197 -8.31 32.37 7.00
CA THR A 197 -7.61 33.23 6.04
C THR A 197 -6.81 32.45 5.01
N GLN A 198 -6.08 31.42 5.46
CA GLN A 198 -5.28 30.58 4.57
C GLN A 198 -6.11 29.43 4.05
N LYS A 199 -6.31 29.36 2.74
CA LYS A 199 -7.06 28.27 2.11
C LYS A 199 -6.25 26.98 2.13
N PRO A 200 -6.76 25.92 2.79
CA PRO A 200 -6.12 24.61 2.80
C PRO A 200 -6.33 23.86 1.48
N ILE A 201 -5.45 22.92 1.16
CA ILE A 201 -5.62 21.94 0.09
C ILE A 201 -6.75 20.98 0.47
N LEU A 202 -7.75 20.83 -0.40
CA LEU A 202 -8.85 19.88 -0.18
C LEU A 202 -8.55 18.54 -0.88
N HIS A 203 -8.75 17.42 -0.17
CA HIS A 203 -8.60 16.11 -0.78
C HIS A 203 -9.51 15.03 -0.18
N LEU A 204 -10.15 14.25 -1.05
CA LEU A 204 -11.11 13.22 -0.67
C LEU A 204 -10.79 11.87 -1.31
N LEU A 205 -10.56 11.86 -2.63
CA LEU A 205 -10.49 10.64 -3.43
C LEU A 205 -9.28 9.76 -3.10
N ASN A 206 -9.55 8.48 -2.90
CA ASN A 206 -8.58 7.39 -2.92
C ASN A 206 -8.46 6.82 -4.35
N SER A 207 -7.74 5.71 -4.57
CA SER A 207 -7.58 5.12 -5.91
C SER A 207 -8.92 4.81 -6.58
N PRO A 208 -9.86 4.03 -5.98
CA PRO A 208 -11.17 3.80 -6.58
C PRO A 208 -11.96 5.10 -6.83
N GLY A 209 -11.95 6.01 -5.86
CA GLY A 209 -12.63 7.30 -6.01
C GLY A 209 -12.10 8.11 -7.17
N THR A 210 -10.79 8.05 -7.45
CA THR A 210 -10.19 8.76 -8.58
C THR A 210 -10.65 8.17 -9.92
N GLU A 211 -10.79 6.85 -10.03
CA GLU A 211 -11.29 6.20 -11.25
C GLU A 211 -12.78 6.47 -11.49
N ARG A 212 -13.61 6.51 -10.44
CA ARG A 212 -15.08 6.49 -10.58
C ARG A 212 -15.74 7.83 -10.32
N PHE A 213 -15.12 8.71 -9.53
CA PHE A 213 -15.69 9.99 -9.10
C PHE A 213 -14.72 11.15 -9.36
N SER A 214 -14.01 11.14 -10.50
CA SER A 214 -12.97 12.13 -10.84
C SER A 214 -13.47 13.59 -10.80
N HIS A 215 -14.78 13.84 -10.92
CA HIS A 215 -15.37 15.16 -10.75
C HIS A 215 -15.18 15.75 -9.34
N ALA A 216 -14.95 14.90 -8.32
CA ALA A 216 -14.71 15.28 -6.94
C ALA A 216 -13.21 15.26 -6.55
N GLN A 217 -12.31 15.48 -7.52
CA GLN A 217 -10.84 15.41 -7.30
C GLN A 217 -10.29 16.52 -6.39
N PHE A 218 -11.03 17.63 -6.23
CA PHE A 218 -10.60 18.80 -5.46
C PHE A 218 -9.17 19.24 -5.83
N ASP A 219 -8.34 19.60 -4.82
CA ASP A 219 -6.97 20.06 -5.06
C ASP A 219 -5.94 18.93 -5.08
N MET A 220 -6.27 17.75 -4.54
CA MET A 220 -5.36 16.61 -4.47
C MET A 220 -6.11 15.29 -4.39
N VAL A 221 -5.53 14.22 -4.97
CA VAL A 221 -5.98 12.84 -4.81
C VAL A 221 -4.93 12.00 -4.10
N ARG A 222 -5.33 10.86 -3.49
CA ARG A 222 -4.44 9.95 -2.75
C ARG A 222 -4.43 8.59 -3.41
N ILE A 223 -3.35 8.27 -4.12
CA ILE A 223 -3.20 7.00 -4.82
C ILE A 223 -2.41 6.02 -3.95
N GLY A 224 -3.10 4.98 -3.50
CA GLY A 224 -2.53 3.85 -2.77
C GLY A 224 -2.47 2.63 -3.67
N ILE A 225 -3.43 1.73 -3.51
CA ILE A 225 -3.44 0.42 -4.16
C ILE A 225 -3.40 0.49 -5.69
N GLY A 226 -3.93 1.55 -6.28
CA GLY A 226 -3.85 1.76 -7.72
C GLY A 226 -2.41 1.86 -8.23
N MET A 227 -1.53 2.55 -7.50
CA MET A 227 -0.09 2.58 -7.82
C MET A 227 0.51 1.16 -7.78
N TYR A 228 0.00 0.31 -6.90
CA TYR A 228 0.42 -1.09 -6.75
C TYR A 228 -0.38 -2.06 -7.65
N GLY A 229 -1.00 -1.56 -8.71
CA GLY A 229 -1.53 -2.37 -9.80
C GLY A 229 -2.90 -3.00 -9.54
N THR A 230 -3.72 -2.45 -8.65
CA THR A 230 -5.10 -2.88 -8.47
C THR A 230 -6.08 -1.77 -8.86
N SER A 231 -6.92 -2.02 -9.85
CA SER A 231 -7.99 -1.13 -10.31
C SER A 231 -9.36 -1.59 -9.80
N ALA A 232 -10.23 -0.63 -9.52
CA ALA A 232 -11.63 -0.88 -9.21
C ALA A 232 -12.53 -0.92 -10.45
N VAL A 233 -12.02 -0.47 -11.61
CA VAL A 233 -12.82 -0.32 -12.85
C VAL A 233 -12.34 -1.29 -13.93
N ASP A 234 -11.07 -1.20 -14.31
CA ASP A 234 -10.50 -2.00 -15.39
C ASP A 234 -9.06 -2.43 -15.05
N GLN A 235 -8.93 -3.65 -14.55
CA GLN A 235 -7.64 -4.23 -14.15
C GLN A 235 -6.64 -4.31 -15.32
N SER A 236 -7.10 -4.36 -16.56
CA SER A 236 -6.23 -4.43 -17.75
C SER A 236 -5.43 -3.15 -18.01
N ARG A 237 -5.85 -2.02 -17.42
CA ARG A 237 -5.20 -0.71 -17.55
C ARG A 237 -3.98 -0.57 -16.67
N LEU A 238 -3.85 -1.39 -15.63
CA LEU A 238 -2.75 -1.32 -14.68
C LEU A 238 -1.76 -2.47 -14.90
N LYS A 239 -0.50 -2.16 -14.70
CA LYS A 239 0.59 -3.12 -14.75
C LYS A 239 0.89 -3.68 -13.35
N ASN A 240 1.28 -4.95 -13.28
CA ASN A 240 1.72 -5.55 -12.04
C ASN A 240 3.08 -4.95 -11.61
N PRO A 241 3.19 -4.33 -10.41
CA PRO A 241 4.36 -3.55 -10.02
C PRO A 241 5.52 -4.40 -9.51
N SER A 242 5.31 -5.70 -9.26
CA SER A 242 6.33 -6.52 -8.64
C SER A 242 6.23 -8.01 -8.98
N THR A 243 7.37 -8.67 -8.92
CA THR A 243 7.51 -10.11 -9.15
C THR A 243 8.24 -10.74 -7.96
N LEU A 244 7.59 -11.68 -7.26
CA LEU A 244 8.23 -12.47 -6.22
C LEU A 244 8.84 -13.74 -6.84
N CYS A 245 10.12 -13.92 -6.68
CA CYS A 245 10.83 -15.07 -7.24
C CYS A 245 11.93 -15.61 -6.33
N CYS A 246 12.27 -16.87 -6.51
CA CYS A 246 13.37 -17.54 -5.81
C CYS A 246 13.94 -18.68 -6.66
N PRO A 247 15.19 -19.12 -6.43
CA PRO A 247 15.76 -20.28 -7.11
C PRO A 247 15.24 -21.59 -6.53
N ILE A 248 15.23 -22.64 -7.32
CA ILE A 248 15.14 -24.03 -6.82
C ILE A 248 16.43 -24.35 -6.07
N ILE A 249 16.33 -24.80 -4.81
CA ILE A 249 17.52 -25.19 -4.02
C ILE A 249 17.80 -26.69 -4.05
N GLN A 250 16.78 -27.51 -4.28
CA GLN A 250 16.92 -28.96 -4.34
C GLN A 250 15.80 -29.59 -5.18
N ILE A 251 16.12 -30.69 -5.85
CA ILE A 251 15.14 -31.55 -6.52
C ILE A 251 15.30 -32.95 -5.96
N LYS A 252 14.17 -33.64 -5.70
CA LYS A 252 14.11 -35.00 -5.22
C LYS A 252 13.03 -35.79 -5.93
N GLU A 253 13.34 -37.04 -6.23
CA GLU A 253 12.35 -38.06 -6.56
C GLU A 253 11.72 -38.61 -5.28
N VAL A 254 10.40 -38.62 -5.21
CA VAL A 254 9.62 -39.15 -4.10
C VAL A 254 8.83 -40.36 -4.62
N PRO A 255 9.09 -41.58 -4.12
CA PRO A 255 8.44 -42.79 -4.59
C PRO A 255 6.91 -42.77 -4.41
N PHE A 256 6.22 -43.61 -5.20
CA PHE A 256 4.79 -43.86 -5.02
C PHE A 256 4.49 -44.32 -3.58
N GLY A 257 3.40 -43.80 -2.99
CA GLY A 257 2.97 -44.11 -1.63
C GLY A 257 3.66 -43.32 -0.52
N GLU A 258 4.70 -42.54 -0.85
CA GLU A 258 5.39 -41.67 0.11
C GLU A 258 4.68 -40.32 0.26
N THR A 259 5.17 -39.48 1.16
CA THR A 259 4.55 -38.19 1.46
C THR A 259 5.56 -37.05 1.55
N VAL A 260 5.08 -35.82 1.26
CA VAL A 260 5.89 -34.59 1.24
C VAL A 260 5.41 -33.61 2.33
N GLY A 261 6.36 -33.13 3.14
CA GLY A 261 6.17 -32.02 4.08
C GLY A 261 5.44 -32.39 5.38
N TYR A 262 5.27 -31.39 6.20
CA TYR A 262 4.65 -31.52 7.53
C TYR A 262 3.22 -32.07 7.47
N GLY A 263 2.89 -32.93 8.43
CA GLY A 263 1.58 -33.55 8.53
C GLY A 263 1.30 -34.55 7.41
N ARG A 264 2.30 -34.89 6.59
CA ARG A 264 2.20 -35.84 5.49
C ARG A 264 1.06 -35.52 4.50
N HIS A 265 0.82 -34.19 4.26
CA HIS A 265 -0.29 -33.73 3.41
C HIS A 265 0.02 -33.80 1.90
N GLY A 266 1.28 -33.72 1.49
CA GLY A 266 1.67 -33.98 0.10
C GLY A 266 1.67 -35.49 -0.14
N LYS A 267 0.82 -35.99 -1.04
CA LYS A 267 0.67 -37.43 -1.30
C LYS A 267 1.15 -37.76 -2.72
N THR A 268 1.81 -38.90 -2.88
CA THR A 268 2.25 -39.45 -4.16
C THR A 268 1.41 -40.69 -4.54
N ILE A 269 0.07 -40.51 -4.48
CA ILE A 269 -0.89 -41.64 -4.65
C ILE A 269 -1.20 -41.95 -6.14
N ASP A 270 -0.79 -41.12 -7.03
CA ASP A 270 -0.98 -41.23 -8.49
C ASP A 270 0.33 -41.52 -9.24
N GLY A 271 1.41 -41.84 -8.51
CA GLY A 271 2.72 -42.16 -9.06
C GLY A 271 3.86 -41.53 -8.25
N ALA A 272 5.08 -41.88 -8.61
CA ALA A 272 6.27 -41.16 -8.11
C ALA A 272 6.26 -39.71 -8.56
N LYS A 273 6.78 -38.81 -7.74
CA LYS A 273 6.80 -37.35 -8.00
C LYS A 273 8.21 -36.81 -7.99
N THR A 274 8.47 -35.88 -8.89
CA THR A 274 9.68 -35.04 -8.86
C THR A 274 9.35 -33.73 -8.13
N ILE A 275 9.98 -33.50 -6.99
CA ILE A 275 9.66 -32.39 -6.08
C ILE A 275 10.80 -31.38 -6.08
N ALA A 276 10.50 -30.12 -6.36
CA ALA A 276 11.43 -29.02 -6.17
C ALA A 276 11.17 -28.31 -4.84
N THR A 277 12.23 -28.05 -4.08
CA THR A 277 12.21 -27.28 -2.84
C THR A 277 12.66 -25.85 -3.11
N LEU A 278 11.89 -24.89 -2.59
CA LEU A 278 12.09 -23.45 -2.73
C LEU A 278 12.43 -22.84 -1.37
N PRO A 279 13.40 -21.90 -1.27
CA PRO A 279 13.83 -21.25 -0.03
C PRO A 279 12.92 -20.08 0.32
N VAL A 280 11.62 -20.32 0.40
CA VAL A 280 10.59 -19.31 0.69
C VAL A 280 9.41 -19.95 1.42
N GLY A 281 8.91 -19.29 2.45
CA GLY A 281 7.81 -19.82 3.24
C GLY A 281 6.93 -18.71 3.85
N TYR A 282 6.13 -19.08 4.87
CA TYR A 282 5.19 -18.12 5.44
C TYR A 282 5.89 -16.99 6.23
N ALA A 283 7.12 -17.15 6.69
CA ALA A 283 7.90 -16.08 7.28
C ALA A 283 8.43 -15.06 6.25
N ASP A 284 8.25 -15.32 4.95
CA ASP A 284 8.56 -14.41 3.85
C ASP A 284 7.31 -13.70 3.30
N GLY A 285 6.12 -14.18 3.69
CA GLY A 285 4.82 -13.68 3.20
C GLY A 285 4.08 -14.68 2.31
N VAL A 286 4.59 -15.90 2.10
CA VAL A 286 3.89 -16.94 1.34
C VAL A 286 2.93 -17.68 2.26
N ASN A 287 1.66 -17.26 2.28
CA ASN A 287 0.66 -17.79 3.20
C ASN A 287 0.56 -19.32 3.14
N ARG A 288 0.39 -19.94 4.31
CA ARG A 288 0.35 -21.42 4.44
C ARG A 288 -0.80 -22.07 3.67
N HIS A 289 -1.91 -21.36 3.47
CA HIS A 289 -3.06 -21.84 2.68
C HIS A 289 -2.81 -21.91 1.17
N LEU A 290 -1.71 -21.33 0.67
CA LEU A 290 -1.26 -21.50 -0.71
C LEU A 290 -0.61 -22.87 -0.97
N GLY A 291 -0.43 -23.69 0.06
CA GLY A 291 0.07 -25.06 -0.04
C GLY A 291 -0.96 -26.07 -0.55
N ARG A 292 -0.57 -27.37 -0.58
CA ARG A 292 -1.45 -28.51 -0.89
C ARG A 292 -2.12 -28.43 -2.25
N GLY A 293 -1.47 -27.84 -3.25
CA GLY A 293 -2.02 -27.69 -4.60
C GLY A 293 -2.92 -26.47 -4.80
N ALA A 294 -3.17 -25.67 -3.76
CA ALA A 294 -4.04 -24.50 -3.87
C ALA A 294 -3.46 -23.41 -4.77
N CYS A 295 -2.13 -23.33 -4.88
CA CYS A 295 -1.45 -22.35 -5.70
C CYS A 295 -0.49 -23.02 -6.69
N LYS A 296 -0.20 -22.33 -7.79
CA LYS A 296 0.75 -22.75 -8.82
C LYS A 296 1.82 -21.68 -8.97
N PHE A 297 3.08 -22.10 -9.17
CA PHE A 297 4.20 -21.21 -9.40
C PHE A 297 4.79 -21.43 -10.79
N LEU A 298 5.31 -20.39 -11.40
CA LEU A 298 5.85 -20.46 -12.76
C LEU A 298 7.32 -20.89 -12.74
N VAL A 299 7.66 -21.96 -13.45
CA VAL A 299 9.03 -22.40 -13.72
C VAL A 299 9.14 -22.91 -15.15
N ASN A 300 10.13 -22.42 -15.90
CA ASN A 300 10.41 -22.81 -17.28
C ASN A 300 9.15 -22.78 -18.18
N GLY A 301 8.28 -21.76 -18.01
CA GLY A 301 7.05 -21.57 -18.78
C GLY A 301 5.85 -22.44 -18.36
N LEU A 302 5.99 -23.29 -17.33
CA LEU A 302 4.97 -24.18 -16.82
C LEU A 302 4.55 -23.79 -15.40
N LEU A 303 3.34 -24.20 -14.98
CA LEU A 303 2.72 -23.83 -13.71
C LEU A 303 2.51 -25.05 -12.79
N PRO A 304 3.58 -25.63 -12.21
CA PRO A 304 3.46 -26.69 -11.25
C PRO A 304 2.74 -26.26 -9.97
N PRO A 305 1.89 -27.13 -9.39
CA PRO A 305 1.20 -26.86 -8.14
C PRO A 305 2.14 -26.97 -6.93
N THR A 306 1.80 -26.28 -5.86
CA THR A 306 2.38 -26.51 -4.54
C THR A 306 2.03 -27.92 -4.05
N ILE A 307 2.94 -28.58 -3.33
CA ILE A 307 2.70 -29.91 -2.72
C ILE A 307 3.06 -29.90 -1.25
N GLY A 308 2.23 -30.53 -0.43
CA GLY A 308 2.38 -30.50 1.02
C GLY A 308 2.12 -29.10 1.61
N ASN A 309 2.41 -28.95 2.89
CA ASN A 309 2.26 -27.66 3.58
C ASN A 309 3.42 -26.72 3.24
N ILE A 310 3.13 -25.43 3.10
CA ILE A 310 4.17 -24.39 3.13
C ILE A 310 4.74 -24.37 4.55
N CYS A 311 6.07 -24.40 4.65
CA CYS A 311 6.82 -24.34 5.90
C CYS A 311 7.17 -22.86 6.25
N MET A 312 7.88 -22.66 7.35
CA MET A 312 8.31 -21.31 7.77
C MET A 312 9.22 -20.65 6.71
N ASP A 313 10.21 -21.39 6.22
CA ASP A 313 11.29 -20.88 5.38
C ASP A 313 11.42 -21.62 4.03
N MET A 314 10.55 -22.58 3.77
CA MET A 314 10.58 -23.39 2.55
C MET A 314 9.18 -23.75 2.10
N CYS A 315 9.04 -24.02 0.81
CA CYS A 315 7.87 -24.70 0.24
C CYS A 315 8.29 -25.65 -0.88
N MET A 316 7.39 -26.53 -1.28
CA MET A 316 7.63 -27.54 -2.30
C MET A 316 6.61 -27.41 -3.42
N ILE A 317 7.05 -27.67 -4.65
CA ILE A 317 6.22 -27.76 -5.85
C ILE A 317 6.43 -29.09 -6.55
N ASP A 318 5.37 -29.62 -7.16
CA ASP A 318 5.41 -30.85 -7.95
C ASP A 318 5.82 -30.50 -9.40
N ILE A 319 7.06 -30.77 -9.74
CA ILE A 319 7.63 -30.53 -11.08
C ILE A 319 7.71 -31.81 -11.92
N THR A 320 6.89 -32.82 -11.62
CA THR A 320 6.86 -34.09 -12.39
C THR A 320 6.63 -33.81 -13.86
N GLY A 321 7.52 -34.30 -14.71
CA GLY A 321 7.48 -34.04 -16.15
C GLY A 321 7.95 -32.65 -16.60
N ILE A 322 8.40 -31.80 -15.68
CA ILE A 322 8.91 -30.45 -15.98
C ILE A 322 10.44 -30.50 -15.93
N PRO A 323 11.15 -30.19 -17.03
CA PRO A 323 12.60 -30.13 -17.02
C PRO A 323 13.05 -28.90 -16.20
N ALA A 324 13.66 -29.17 -15.04
CA ALA A 324 14.19 -28.13 -14.16
C ALA A 324 15.41 -28.66 -13.39
N ARG A 325 16.27 -27.75 -12.94
CA ARG A 325 17.48 -28.04 -12.17
C ARG A 325 17.62 -27.07 -11.00
N PRO A 326 18.38 -27.41 -9.96
CA PRO A 326 18.75 -26.46 -8.91
C PRO A 326 19.38 -25.20 -9.51
N GLY A 327 18.93 -24.04 -9.04
CA GLY A 327 19.31 -22.71 -9.56
C GLY A 327 18.31 -22.11 -10.55
N ASP A 328 17.44 -22.89 -11.18
CA ASP A 328 16.37 -22.35 -12.02
C ASP A 328 15.42 -21.47 -11.20
N MET A 329 15.05 -20.32 -11.79
CA MET A 329 14.20 -19.35 -11.11
C MET A 329 12.72 -19.74 -11.18
N VAL A 330 12.06 -19.69 -10.05
CA VAL A 330 10.62 -19.89 -9.90
C VAL A 330 9.98 -18.55 -9.59
N THR A 331 8.97 -18.17 -10.35
CA THR A 331 8.13 -16.99 -10.08
C THR A 331 6.90 -17.45 -9.28
N LEU A 332 6.77 -16.91 -8.08
CA LEU A 332 5.67 -17.24 -7.17
C LEU A 332 4.42 -16.41 -7.49
N PHE A 333 4.59 -15.10 -7.63
CA PHE A 333 3.60 -14.23 -8.27
C PHE A 333 4.31 -13.18 -9.13
N GLY A 334 3.61 -12.64 -10.12
CA GLY A 334 4.20 -11.67 -11.03
C GLY A 334 3.26 -11.32 -12.17
N ALA A 335 3.80 -11.06 -13.36
CA ALA A 335 3.03 -10.87 -14.56
C ALA A 335 2.67 -12.24 -15.19
N SER A 336 1.58 -12.25 -15.98
CA SER A 336 1.20 -13.44 -16.77
C SER A 336 2.40 -14.05 -17.52
N PRO A 337 2.50 -15.41 -17.58
CA PRO A 337 1.49 -16.40 -17.18
C PRO A 337 1.52 -16.79 -15.69
N ALA A 338 2.38 -16.19 -14.86
CA ALA A 338 2.35 -16.40 -13.41
C ALA A 338 1.06 -15.82 -12.80
N LEU A 339 0.68 -16.32 -11.61
CA LEU A 339 -0.39 -15.73 -10.83
C LEU A 339 0.04 -14.33 -10.33
N THR A 340 -0.92 -13.44 -10.18
CA THR A 340 -0.72 -12.11 -9.60
C THR A 340 -0.99 -12.13 -8.09
N ALA A 341 -0.65 -11.03 -7.39
CA ALA A 341 -1.07 -10.85 -5.99
C ALA A 341 -2.60 -10.81 -5.84
N ILE A 342 -3.33 -10.36 -6.87
CA ILE A 342 -4.80 -10.39 -6.90
C ILE A 342 -5.31 -11.84 -6.96
N ASP A 343 -4.66 -12.71 -7.73
CA ASP A 343 -5.05 -14.12 -7.78
C ASP A 343 -4.76 -14.84 -6.45
N TRP A 344 -3.65 -14.52 -5.79
CA TRP A 344 -3.39 -15.02 -4.44
C TRP A 344 -4.44 -14.54 -3.44
N ALA A 345 -4.85 -13.28 -3.53
CA ALA A 345 -5.90 -12.73 -2.69
C ALA A 345 -7.23 -13.49 -2.86
N LYS A 346 -7.61 -13.83 -4.08
CA LYS A 346 -8.80 -14.66 -4.37
C LYS A 346 -8.69 -16.07 -3.77
N ILE A 347 -7.52 -16.72 -3.89
CA ILE A 347 -7.29 -18.05 -3.29
C ILE A 347 -7.41 -18.00 -1.76
N LEU A 348 -6.99 -16.89 -1.15
CA LEU A 348 -6.93 -16.71 0.31
C LEU A 348 -8.19 -16.04 0.90
N ASP A 349 -9.18 -15.72 0.06
CA ASP A 349 -10.39 -14.98 0.45
C ASP A 349 -10.05 -13.64 1.16
N THR A 350 -9.18 -12.85 0.52
CA THR A 350 -8.73 -11.56 1.04
C THR A 350 -8.48 -10.56 -0.09
N ILE A 351 -7.76 -9.47 0.17
CA ILE A 351 -7.46 -8.40 -0.77
C ILE A 351 -5.95 -8.30 -1.08
N SER A 352 -5.61 -7.77 -2.26
CA SER A 352 -4.22 -7.63 -2.71
C SER A 352 -3.33 -6.79 -1.75
N TYR A 353 -3.94 -5.89 -0.98
CA TYR A 353 -3.25 -5.12 0.07
C TYR A 353 -2.55 -6.03 1.09
N GLU A 354 -3.25 -7.06 1.58
CA GLU A 354 -2.71 -7.99 2.56
C GLU A 354 -1.57 -8.82 1.96
N ILE A 355 -1.70 -9.23 0.70
CA ILE A 355 -0.64 -9.98 0.02
C ILE A 355 0.65 -9.16 -0.07
N TYR A 356 0.57 -7.92 -0.52
CA TYR A 356 1.72 -7.05 -0.65
C TYR A 356 2.34 -6.68 0.71
N THR A 357 1.51 -6.31 1.70
CA THR A 357 2.01 -5.89 3.02
C THR A 357 2.57 -7.04 3.85
N SER A 358 2.25 -8.30 3.52
CA SER A 358 2.80 -9.47 4.19
C SER A 358 4.26 -9.77 3.81
N MET A 359 4.80 -9.14 2.75
CA MET A 359 6.19 -9.37 2.31
C MET A 359 7.20 -8.93 3.37
N ALA A 360 7.84 -9.90 4.02
CA ALA A 360 8.76 -9.68 5.13
C ALA A 360 9.99 -8.84 4.72
N LYS A 361 10.58 -8.12 5.67
CA LYS A 361 11.79 -7.30 5.44
C LYS A 361 13.00 -8.10 4.93
N ARG A 362 13.10 -9.40 5.25
CA ARG A 362 14.18 -10.27 4.81
C ARG A 362 14.12 -10.65 3.33
N VAL A 363 12.96 -10.52 2.67
CA VAL A 363 12.85 -10.65 1.20
C VAL A 363 13.57 -9.47 0.57
N GLN A 364 14.57 -9.72 -0.26
CA GLN A 364 15.37 -8.67 -0.88
C GLN A 364 14.55 -7.93 -1.95
N ARG A 365 14.44 -6.59 -1.86
CA ARG A 365 13.82 -5.76 -2.92
C ARG A 365 14.90 -5.39 -3.93
N ILE A 366 14.61 -5.60 -5.20
CA ILE A 366 15.46 -5.22 -6.33
C ILE A 366 14.62 -4.34 -7.25
N TYR A 367 15.10 -3.13 -7.51
CA TYR A 367 14.38 -2.15 -8.31
C TYR A 367 14.94 -2.13 -9.73
N SER A 368 14.03 -2.11 -10.72
CA SER A 368 14.37 -1.98 -12.13
C SER A 368 13.65 -0.78 -12.73
N ASP A 369 14.37 -0.03 -13.53
CA ASP A 369 13.85 1.10 -14.32
C ASP A 369 13.35 0.63 -15.71
N HIS A 370 13.41 -0.70 -15.98
CA HIS A 370 13.08 -1.32 -17.29
C HIS A 370 12.19 -2.53 -17.12
#